data_ff9e60e4857a0f1238ee34d7d54ba9b2
#
_entry.id   ff9e60e4857a0f1238ee34d7d54ba9b2
#
_cell.length_a   1.000
_cell.length_b   1.000
_cell.length_c   1.000
_cell.angle_alpha   90.00
_cell.angle_beta   90.00
_cell.angle_gamma   90.00
#
_symmetry.space_group_name_H-M   'P 1'
#
loop_
_entity.id
_entity.type
_entity.pdbx_description
1 polymer ?
#
loop_
_entity_poly.entity_id
_entity_poly.type
_entity_poly.pdbx_seq_one_letter_code
_entity_poly.pdbx_strand_id
1 'polypeptide(L)'
;YAEAVAAVMASRRAEGVATGRAVGALVRELVRDVRSTIAGDAPRVGYWDLLIAHDDRTGHPTNLSPSLPPSLPPIYRRLFGEVPLGLSDLYQPRPQLGAPCRKVCETWLNRQRTALLVVGDRGAGKRTLVNRVRAELHGELPVHWLSLGPHLASEARVCAALCEATGAPYAGSFSEFSRLVPLLGGRRVLILENAEQLFVRTPDGLRRMQDFLDLVRATDDALLWVVLIAAPAATLLETCLKLPMYFGQVVRVPAETGTFIETMIRSRHRVSGFGLRFKARRAPALQRLRRPFTRADMLPDPGEEWFVDLERMCAGNLRQALDYWLLSARLDV
;
A
#
# COMPACT_ATOMS: atom_id res chain seq x y z
N TYR A 1 -26.68 14.22 7.93
CA TYR A 1 -25.56 13.60 7.20
C TYR A 1 -25.82 12.12 6.90
N ALA A 2 -26.19 11.32 7.92
CA ALA A 2 -26.55 9.90 7.75
C ALA A 2 -27.76 9.71 6.80
N GLU A 3 -28.75 10.58 6.87
CA GLU A 3 -29.92 10.57 5.99
C GLU A 3 -29.57 10.94 4.55
N ALA A 4 -28.66 11.90 4.33
CA ALA A 4 -28.21 12.25 2.97
C ALA A 4 -27.42 11.11 2.33
N VAL A 5 -26.57 10.43 3.08
CA VAL A 5 -25.83 9.23 2.61
C VAL A 5 -26.79 8.07 2.34
N ALA A 6 -27.79 7.85 3.21
CA ALA A 6 -28.82 6.83 3.02
C ALA A 6 -29.70 7.11 1.78
N ALA A 7 -30.08 8.36 1.53
CA ALA A 7 -30.84 8.78 0.37
C ALA A 7 -30.07 8.56 -0.95
N VAL A 8 -28.79 8.90 -0.98
CA VAL A 8 -27.90 8.67 -2.14
C VAL A 8 -27.69 7.17 -2.39
N MET A 9 -27.57 6.37 -1.34
CA MET A 9 -27.44 4.91 -1.45
C MET A 9 -28.73 4.24 -1.90
N ALA A 10 -29.87 4.75 -1.49
CA ALA A 10 -31.20 4.26 -1.91
C ALA A 10 -31.50 4.60 -3.37
N SER A 11 -31.22 5.84 -3.81
CA SER A 11 -31.37 6.28 -5.20
C SER A 11 -30.55 5.44 -6.18
N ARG A 12 -29.31 5.09 -5.82
CA ARG A 12 -28.41 4.30 -6.68
C ARG A 12 -28.68 2.80 -6.67
N ARG A 13 -29.37 2.27 -5.65
CA ARG A 13 -29.89 0.89 -5.68
C ARG A 13 -30.99 0.72 -6.71
N ALA A 14 -31.77 1.76 -6.96
CA ALA A 14 -32.82 1.77 -7.97
C ALA A 14 -32.28 1.83 -9.41
N GLU A 15 -31.09 2.33 -9.63
CA GLU A 15 -30.49 2.56 -10.96
C GLU A 15 -29.61 1.41 -11.48
N GLY A 16 -29.39 0.33 -10.71
CA GLY A 16 -28.74 -0.90 -11.18
C GLY A 16 -27.28 -0.75 -11.66
N VAL A 17 -26.56 0.31 -11.28
CA VAL A 17 -25.25 0.64 -11.85
C VAL A 17 -24.09 0.04 -11.06
N ALA A 18 -23.26 -0.69 -11.78
CA ALA A 18 -22.08 -1.43 -11.34
C ALA A 18 -21.05 -0.60 -10.56
N THR A 19 -20.68 -1.12 -9.56
CA THR A 19 -20.10 -1.01 -8.24
C THR A 19 -18.72 -0.37 -8.07
N GLY A 20 -17.85 -0.31 -9.04
CA GLY A 20 -16.47 0.17 -8.82
C GLY A 20 -16.28 1.69 -9.02
N ARG A 21 -16.81 2.23 -10.13
CA ARG A 21 -16.68 3.66 -10.46
C ARG A 21 -17.59 4.55 -9.60
N ALA A 22 -18.77 4.03 -9.21
CA ALA A 22 -19.71 4.74 -8.36
C ALA A 22 -19.22 4.96 -6.94
N VAL A 23 -18.54 3.96 -6.36
CA VAL A 23 -17.93 4.08 -5.03
C VAL A 23 -16.76 5.08 -5.04
N GLY A 24 -15.96 5.10 -6.09
CA GLY A 24 -14.90 6.10 -6.25
C GLY A 24 -15.43 7.53 -6.43
N ALA A 25 -16.56 7.69 -7.10
CA ALA A 25 -17.23 8.99 -7.23
C ALA A 25 -17.83 9.45 -5.90
N LEU A 26 -18.48 8.55 -5.17
CA LEU A 26 -19.07 8.84 -3.85
C LEU A 26 -17.99 9.23 -2.83
N VAL A 27 -16.84 8.56 -2.83
CA VAL A 27 -15.72 8.91 -1.96
C VAL A 27 -15.12 10.27 -2.35
N ARG A 28 -15.02 10.60 -3.65
CA ARG A 28 -14.58 11.92 -4.09
C ARG A 28 -15.55 13.03 -3.70
N GLU A 29 -16.84 12.77 -3.79
CA GLU A 29 -17.89 13.72 -3.40
C GLU A 29 -17.90 13.91 -1.88
N LEU A 30 -17.80 12.84 -1.11
CA LEU A 30 -17.69 12.87 0.34
C LEU A 30 -16.44 13.63 0.82
N VAL A 31 -15.29 13.44 0.16
CA VAL A 31 -14.05 14.16 0.44
C VAL A 31 -14.15 15.63 0.03
N ARG A 32 -14.87 15.94 -1.04
CA ARG A 32 -15.14 17.33 -1.45
C ARG A 32 -16.01 18.04 -0.42
N ASP A 33 -17.07 17.38 0.08
CA ASP A 33 -17.96 17.92 1.09
C ASP A 33 -17.25 18.08 2.45
N VAL A 34 -16.42 17.12 2.83
CA VAL A 34 -15.56 17.23 4.00
C VAL A 34 -14.55 18.37 3.83
N ARG A 35 -13.96 18.56 2.64
CA ARG A 35 -13.07 19.70 2.35
C ARG A 35 -13.80 21.05 2.43
N SER A 36 -15.01 21.14 1.87
CA SER A 36 -15.80 22.37 1.93
C SER A 36 -16.18 22.73 3.37
N THR A 37 -16.44 21.72 4.20
CA THR A 37 -16.73 21.88 5.64
C THR A 37 -15.48 22.29 6.44
N ILE A 38 -14.30 21.84 6.02
CA ILE A 38 -13.02 22.18 6.68
C ILE A 38 -12.49 23.56 6.24
N ALA A 39 -12.76 23.96 5.00
CA ALA A 39 -12.33 25.27 4.45
C ALA A 39 -13.26 26.44 4.84
N GLY A 40 -14.46 26.17 5.31
CA GLY A 40 -15.36 27.18 5.86
C GLY A 40 -15.19 27.32 7.35
N ASP A 41 -15.26 28.54 7.89
CA ASP A 41 -15.30 28.89 9.31
C ASP A 41 -16.54 28.35 10.05
N ALA A 42 -17.03 27.16 9.68
CA ALA A 42 -18.08 26.49 10.42
C ALA A 42 -17.52 26.04 11.78
N PRO A 43 -18.23 26.30 12.89
CA PRO A 43 -17.80 25.88 14.20
C PRO A 43 -17.55 24.36 14.15
N ARG A 44 -16.34 23.94 14.54
CA ARG A 44 -16.00 22.51 14.69
C ARG A 44 -16.99 21.90 15.67
N VAL A 45 -18.03 21.28 15.17
CA VAL A 45 -18.90 20.44 15.97
C VAL A 45 -18.11 19.16 16.22
N GLY A 46 -17.26 19.22 17.25
CA GLY A 46 -16.46 18.08 17.69
C GLY A 46 -17.35 17.12 18.46
N TYR A 47 -18.06 16.24 17.74
CA TYR A 47 -18.88 15.23 18.38
C TYR A 47 -18.11 13.99 18.82
N TRP A 48 -16.85 13.80 18.32
CA TRP A 48 -16.10 12.59 18.58
C TRP A 48 -14.61 12.87 18.67
N ASP A 49 -14.05 12.61 19.81
CA ASP A 49 -12.61 12.60 20.02
C ASP A 49 -12.12 11.14 19.93
N LEU A 50 -10.97 10.93 19.30
CA LEU A 50 -10.29 9.65 19.32
C LEU A 50 -9.20 9.67 20.39
N LEU A 51 -9.31 8.73 21.32
CA LEU A 51 -8.32 8.50 22.34
C LEU A 51 -7.35 7.41 21.87
N ILE A 52 -6.08 7.76 21.79
CA ILE A 52 -5.00 6.80 21.53
C ILE A 52 -4.39 6.41 22.87
N ALA A 53 -4.44 5.15 23.20
CA ALA A 53 -3.94 4.62 24.47
C ALA A 53 -2.85 3.57 24.25
N HIS A 54 -1.84 3.60 25.13
CA HIS A 54 -0.96 2.46 25.33
C HIS A 54 -1.70 1.39 26.14
N ASP A 55 -1.37 0.12 25.88
CA ASP A 55 -1.82 -0.93 26.79
C ASP A 55 -1.02 -0.85 28.10
N ASP A 56 -1.72 -0.61 29.19
CA ASP A 56 -1.13 -0.44 30.52
C ASP A 56 -0.44 -1.74 31.05
N ARG A 57 -0.67 -2.90 30.42
CA ARG A 57 -0.18 -4.20 30.92
C ARG A 57 1.14 -4.64 30.33
N THR A 58 1.41 -4.35 29.08
CA THR A 58 2.60 -4.88 28.37
C THR A 58 3.48 -3.81 27.75
N GLY A 59 3.00 -2.56 27.66
CA GLY A 59 3.65 -1.51 26.87
C GLY A 59 3.68 -1.79 25.36
N HIS A 60 3.07 -2.90 24.96
CA HIS A 60 2.90 -3.30 23.55
C HIS A 60 1.41 -3.30 23.20
N PRO A 61 1.02 -3.01 21.96
CA PRO A 61 -0.32 -3.28 21.51
C PRO A 61 -0.53 -4.79 21.59
N THR A 62 -1.27 -5.21 22.61
CA THR A 62 -1.50 -6.62 22.89
C THR A 62 -2.38 -7.25 21.83
N ASN A 63 -1.98 -8.48 21.53
CA ASN A 63 -2.72 -9.46 20.75
C ASN A 63 -3.27 -8.93 19.43
N LEU A 64 -2.50 -9.14 18.39
CA LEU A 64 -2.88 -9.11 16.98
C LEU A 64 -4.01 -10.14 16.71
N SER A 65 -5.13 -9.99 17.41
CA SER A 65 -6.36 -10.60 16.98
C SER A 65 -6.80 -9.83 15.72
N PRO A 66 -7.07 -10.48 14.60
CA PRO A 66 -7.38 -9.80 13.33
C PRO A 66 -8.70 -9.03 13.35
N SER A 67 -9.40 -8.99 14.45
CA SER A 67 -10.63 -8.23 14.62
C SER A 67 -10.34 -6.80 15.08
N LEU A 68 -10.44 -5.87 14.15
CA LEU A 68 -10.46 -4.43 14.45
C LEU A 68 -11.53 -4.12 15.51
N PRO A 69 -11.26 -3.17 16.43
CA PRO A 69 -12.24 -2.78 17.44
C PRO A 69 -13.57 -2.40 16.76
N PRO A 70 -14.69 -3.01 17.12
CA PRO A 70 -15.99 -2.71 16.51
C PRO A 70 -16.44 -1.27 16.74
N SER A 71 -15.82 -0.56 17.68
CA SER A 71 -16.16 0.79 18.09
C SER A 71 -15.75 1.90 17.09
N LEU A 72 -14.86 1.62 16.14
CA LEU A 72 -14.42 2.65 15.19
C LEU A 72 -15.39 2.79 14.00
N PRO A 73 -15.74 4.03 13.58
CA PRO A 73 -16.57 4.26 12.42
C PRO A 73 -16.01 3.58 11.15
N PRO A 74 -16.88 3.01 10.29
CA PRO A 74 -16.43 2.34 9.06
C PRO A 74 -15.57 3.22 8.16
N ILE A 75 -15.90 4.51 8.07
CA ILE A 75 -15.14 5.49 7.29
C ILE A 75 -13.73 5.66 7.84
N TYR A 76 -13.56 5.73 9.16
CA TYR A 76 -12.25 5.84 9.79
C TYR A 76 -11.41 4.60 9.53
N ARG A 77 -11.98 3.40 9.71
CA ARG A 77 -11.32 2.13 9.38
C ARG A 77 -10.87 2.08 7.92
N ARG A 78 -11.65 2.64 7.01
CA ARG A 78 -11.33 2.67 5.58
C ARG A 78 -10.14 3.60 5.26
N LEU A 79 -9.98 4.72 5.97
CA LEU A 79 -8.83 5.63 5.78
C LEU A 79 -7.48 4.95 6.10
N PHE A 80 -7.50 3.95 6.98
CA PHE A 80 -6.30 3.23 7.42
C PHE A 80 -6.28 1.76 6.96
N GLY A 81 -7.29 1.33 6.21
CA GLY A 81 -7.44 -0.05 5.73
C GLY A 81 -6.44 -0.45 4.65
N GLU A 82 -6.54 -1.73 4.24
CA GLU A 82 -5.64 -2.33 3.23
C GLU A 82 -5.86 -1.82 1.81
N VAL A 83 -7.09 -1.43 1.50
CA VAL A 83 -7.44 -0.98 0.16
C VAL A 83 -6.70 0.32 -0.11
N PRO A 84 -5.89 0.39 -1.19
CA PRO A 84 -5.26 1.63 -1.59
C PRO A 84 -6.32 2.70 -1.75
N LEU A 85 -6.19 3.77 -1.00
CA LEU A 85 -7.07 4.92 -1.17
C LEU A 85 -6.80 5.50 -2.56
N GLY A 86 -7.82 5.56 -3.40
CA GLY A 86 -7.75 6.22 -4.70
C GLY A 86 -7.58 7.75 -4.60
N LEU A 87 -7.30 8.24 -3.39
CA LEU A 87 -7.16 9.65 -3.08
C LEU A 87 -5.68 10.04 -3.17
N SER A 88 -5.35 10.78 -4.22
CA SER A 88 -4.01 11.34 -4.42
C SER A 88 -3.52 12.15 -3.22
N ASP A 89 -4.44 12.79 -2.51
CA ASP A 89 -4.17 13.72 -1.42
C ASP A 89 -3.70 13.04 -0.12
N LEU A 90 -3.95 11.75 0.03
CA LEU A 90 -3.49 10.96 1.19
C LEU A 90 -2.19 10.21 0.92
N TYR A 91 -1.66 10.34 -0.29
CA TYR A 91 -0.36 9.80 -0.63
C TYR A 91 0.74 10.70 -0.10
N GLN A 92 1.56 10.17 0.79
CA GLN A 92 2.77 10.87 1.21
C GLN A 92 3.85 10.70 0.15
N PRO A 93 4.31 11.80 -0.50
CA PRO A 93 5.29 11.71 -1.57
C PRO A 93 6.62 11.08 -1.14
N ARG A 94 7.15 10.21 -1.98
CA ARG A 94 8.47 9.58 -1.87
C ARG A 94 9.24 9.81 -3.17
N PRO A 95 9.71 11.03 -3.43
CA PRO A 95 10.30 11.41 -4.72
C PRO A 95 11.52 10.56 -5.09
N GLN A 96 12.32 10.17 -4.10
CA GLN A 96 13.48 9.31 -4.29
C GLN A 96 13.14 7.90 -4.82
N LEU A 97 11.90 7.42 -4.57
CA LEU A 97 11.41 6.14 -5.11
C LEU A 97 10.64 6.33 -6.41
N GLY A 98 9.88 7.41 -6.53
CA GLY A 98 9.07 7.69 -7.70
C GLY A 98 9.87 8.07 -8.94
N ALA A 99 10.94 8.85 -8.78
CA ALA A 99 11.76 9.31 -9.90
C ALA A 99 12.40 8.16 -10.71
N PRO A 100 13.05 7.15 -10.10
CA PRO A 100 13.55 5.99 -10.84
C PRO A 100 12.45 5.22 -11.57
N CYS A 101 11.26 5.06 -10.95
CA CYS A 101 10.14 4.40 -11.61
C CYS A 101 9.68 5.17 -12.86
N ARG A 102 9.53 6.49 -12.78
CA ARG A 102 9.17 7.33 -13.93
C ARG A 102 10.20 7.23 -15.04
N LYS A 103 11.49 7.31 -14.69
CA LYS A 103 12.58 7.19 -15.65
C LYS A 103 12.49 5.89 -16.47
N VAL A 104 12.18 4.76 -15.84
CA VAL A 104 12.01 3.49 -16.56
C VAL A 104 10.85 3.57 -17.54
N CYS A 105 9.72 4.12 -17.10
CA CYS A 105 8.56 4.28 -17.98
C CYS A 105 8.89 5.18 -19.19
N GLU A 106 9.57 6.30 -18.98
CA GLU A 106 10.02 7.21 -20.06
C GLU A 106 11.00 6.50 -20.99
N THR A 107 11.99 5.77 -20.44
CA THR A 107 12.96 4.99 -21.20
C THR A 107 12.24 3.99 -22.12
N TRP A 108 11.28 3.26 -21.56
CA TRP A 108 10.51 2.30 -22.34
C TRP A 108 9.61 2.98 -23.38
N LEU A 109 8.97 4.10 -23.06
CA LEU A 109 8.18 4.89 -24.02
C LEU A 109 9.04 5.35 -25.20
N ASN A 110 10.30 5.65 -24.97
CA ASN A 110 11.29 5.99 -25.99
C ASN A 110 11.83 4.75 -26.76
N ARG A 111 11.11 3.63 -26.71
CA ARG A 111 11.43 2.37 -27.41
C ARG A 111 12.73 1.70 -27.00
N GLN A 112 13.23 1.99 -25.81
CA GLN A 112 14.37 1.29 -25.23
C GLN A 112 13.84 0.12 -24.40
N ARG A 113 14.46 -1.04 -24.54
CA ARG A 113 14.13 -2.25 -23.79
C ARG A 113 14.47 -2.06 -22.31
N THR A 114 13.52 -2.25 -21.45
CA THR A 114 13.70 -2.14 -20.00
C THR A 114 12.56 -2.76 -19.23
N ALA A 115 12.83 -3.13 -17.98
CA ALA A 115 11.85 -3.62 -17.00
C ALA A 115 12.16 -3.02 -15.64
N LEU A 116 11.16 -2.95 -14.77
CA LEU A 116 11.26 -2.42 -13.42
C LEU A 116 11.06 -3.51 -12.38
N LEU A 117 12.01 -3.62 -11.46
CA LEU A 117 11.87 -4.44 -10.26
C LEU A 117 11.63 -3.55 -9.03
N VAL A 118 10.55 -3.78 -8.29
CA VAL A 118 10.24 -3.09 -7.03
C VAL A 118 10.35 -4.08 -5.88
N VAL A 119 11.38 -3.90 -5.06
CA VAL A 119 11.69 -4.76 -3.92
C VAL A 119 11.29 -4.06 -2.62
N GLY A 120 10.70 -4.77 -1.69
CA GLY A 120 10.40 -4.24 -0.36
C GLY A 120 9.56 -5.20 0.45
N ASP A 121 9.50 -5.00 1.75
CA ASP A 121 8.75 -5.86 2.64
C ASP A 121 7.24 -5.83 2.36
N ARG A 122 6.55 -6.87 2.81
CA ARG A 122 5.09 -6.88 2.76
C ARG A 122 4.57 -5.73 3.60
N GLY A 123 3.70 -4.87 3.02
CA GLY A 123 3.20 -3.68 3.72
C GLY A 123 4.07 -2.43 3.59
N ALA A 124 5.25 -2.47 2.96
CA ALA A 124 6.12 -1.30 2.75
C ALA A 124 5.56 -0.25 1.75
N GLY A 125 4.41 -0.53 1.10
CA GLY A 125 3.77 0.41 0.20
C GLY A 125 4.21 0.32 -1.26
N LYS A 126 4.77 -0.81 -1.73
CA LYS A 126 5.14 -1.06 -3.14
C LYS A 126 3.99 -0.79 -4.10
N ARG A 127 2.82 -1.38 -3.80
CA ARG A 127 1.61 -1.22 -4.62
C ARG A 127 1.16 0.23 -4.74
N THR A 128 1.21 0.97 -3.63
CA THR A 128 0.85 2.38 -3.59
C THR A 128 1.81 3.23 -4.43
N LEU A 129 3.12 2.93 -4.36
CA LEU A 129 4.15 3.59 -5.17
C LEU A 129 3.88 3.39 -6.67
N VAL A 130 3.67 2.14 -7.10
CA VAL A 130 3.43 1.81 -8.51
C VAL A 130 2.12 2.41 -9.02
N ASN A 131 1.05 2.38 -8.20
CA ASN A 131 -0.21 3.02 -8.55
C ASN A 131 -0.06 4.53 -8.73
N ARG A 132 0.77 5.18 -7.91
CA ARG A 132 1.03 6.62 -8.02
C ARG A 132 1.76 6.94 -9.31
N VAL A 133 2.84 6.21 -9.61
CA VAL A 133 3.58 6.39 -10.87
C VAL A 133 2.68 6.13 -12.08
N ARG A 134 1.85 5.09 -12.03
CA ARG A 134 0.86 4.82 -13.08
C ARG A 134 -0.10 5.98 -13.30
N ALA A 135 -0.59 6.59 -12.22
CA ALA A 135 -1.53 7.71 -12.32
C ALA A 135 -0.87 8.99 -12.89
N GLU A 136 0.45 9.13 -12.75
CA GLU A 136 1.23 10.24 -13.31
C GLU A 136 1.58 10.02 -14.79
N LEU A 137 1.63 8.78 -15.24
CA LEU A 137 1.81 8.42 -16.63
C LEU A 137 0.51 8.71 -17.39
N HIS A 138 0.39 9.92 -17.88
CA HIS A 138 -0.70 10.33 -18.76
C HIS A 138 -0.55 9.62 -20.11
N GLY A 139 -1.28 8.54 -20.33
CA GLY A 139 -1.23 7.82 -21.58
C GLY A 139 -2.33 6.78 -21.70
N GLU A 140 -2.76 6.55 -22.91
CA GLU A 140 -3.77 5.56 -23.31
C GLU A 140 -3.25 4.11 -23.30
N LEU A 141 -2.07 3.87 -22.67
CA LEU A 141 -1.48 2.54 -22.67
C LEU A 141 -2.31 1.57 -21.81
N PRO A 142 -2.61 0.40 -22.33
CA PRO A 142 -3.26 -0.64 -21.55
C PRO A 142 -2.35 -1.06 -20.39
N VAL A 143 -2.87 -0.96 -19.16
CA VAL A 143 -2.18 -1.38 -17.95
C VAL A 143 -2.91 -2.58 -17.36
N HIS A 144 -2.22 -3.70 -17.29
CA HIS A 144 -2.74 -4.94 -16.73
C HIS A 144 -2.09 -5.20 -15.38
N TRP A 145 -2.89 -5.59 -14.40
CA TRP A 145 -2.43 -5.88 -13.05
C TRP A 145 -2.73 -7.34 -12.73
N LEU A 146 -1.68 -8.12 -12.48
CA LEU A 146 -1.78 -9.50 -12.08
C LEU A 146 -1.15 -9.70 -10.69
N SER A 147 -1.93 -10.19 -9.74
CA SER A 147 -1.45 -10.57 -8.42
C SER A 147 -1.32 -12.07 -8.34
N LEU A 148 -0.12 -12.57 -8.16
CA LEU A 148 0.13 -13.99 -7.99
C LEU A 148 -0.29 -14.43 -6.58
N GLY A 149 -0.92 -15.59 -6.53
CA GLY A 149 -1.35 -16.23 -5.29
C GLY A 149 -0.98 -17.73 -5.28
N PRO A 150 -1.17 -18.42 -4.16
CA PRO A 150 -0.85 -19.83 -4.01
C PRO A 150 -1.56 -20.74 -5.03
N HIS A 151 -2.71 -20.30 -5.55
CA HIS A 151 -3.48 -21.03 -6.56
C HIS A 151 -2.81 -21.04 -7.95
N LEU A 152 -1.85 -20.12 -8.20
CA LEU A 152 -1.07 -20.02 -9.43
C LEU A 152 0.26 -20.78 -9.30
N ALA A 153 0.23 -21.98 -8.73
CA ALA A 153 1.42 -22.76 -8.42
C ALA A 153 2.08 -23.42 -9.63
N SER A 154 1.41 -23.48 -10.79
CA SER A 154 1.98 -24.08 -12.02
C SER A 154 2.23 -23.03 -13.08
N GLU A 155 3.25 -23.27 -13.94
CA GLU A 155 3.56 -22.39 -15.07
C GLU A 155 2.35 -22.17 -15.98
N ALA A 156 1.64 -23.24 -16.32
CA ALA A 156 0.46 -23.18 -17.19
C ALA A 156 -0.64 -22.26 -16.62
N ARG A 157 -0.86 -22.26 -15.29
CA ARG A 157 -1.85 -21.37 -14.65
C ARG A 157 -1.38 -19.92 -14.66
N VAL A 158 -0.10 -19.67 -14.46
CA VAL A 158 0.46 -18.32 -14.56
C VAL A 158 0.32 -17.82 -16.00
N CYS A 159 0.66 -18.64 -16.99
CA CYS A 159 0.51 -18.29 -18.41
C CYS A 159 -0.95 -18.04 -18.77
N ALA A 160 -1.89 -18.87 -18.30
CA ALA A 160 -3.32 -18.62 -18.51
C ALA A 160 -3.77 -17.26 -17.92
N ALA A 161 -3.32 -16.92 -16.72
CA ALA A 161 -3.60 -15.62 -16.11
C ALA A 161 -2.95 -14.44 -16.86
N LEU A 162 -1.75 -14.62 -17.41
CA LEU A 162 -1.10 -13.64 -18.28
C LEU A 162 -1.87 -13.47 -19.61
N CYS A 163 -2.33 -14.55 -20.21
CA CYS A 163 -3.16 -14.51 -21.43
C CYS A 163 -4.48 -13.79 -21.17
N GLU A 164 -5.17 -14.13 -20.08
CA GLU A 164 -6.42 -13.44 -19.68
C GLU A 164 -6.19 -11.95 -19.45
N ALA A 165 -5.15 -11.59 -18.70
CA ALA A 165 -4.81 -10.20 -18.39
C ALA A 165 -4.48 -9.39 -19.66
N THR A 166 -3.78 -9.98 -20.61
CA THR A 166 -3.30 -9.29 -21.83
C THR A 166 -4.21 -9.43 -23.04
N GLY A 167 -5.21 -10.32 -22.98
CA GLY A 167 -6.07 -10.68 -24.11
C GLY A 167 -5.35 -11.55 -25.14
N ALA A 168 -4.26 -12.22 -24.74
CA ALA A 168 -3.54 -13.18 -25.59
C ALA A 168 -4.33 -14.47 -25.76
N PRO A 169 -4.14 -15.19 -26.89
CA PRO A 169 -4.55 -16.60 -26.99
C PRO A 169 -3.93 -17.43 -25.87
N TYR A 170 -4.53 -18.59 -25.60
CA TYR A 170 -4.02 -19.50 -24.57
C TYR A 170 -2.57 -19.91 -24.84
N ALA A 171 -1.76 -19.88 -23.78
CA ALA A 171 -0.40 -20.40 -23.75
C ALA A 171 -0.23 -21.31 -22.52
N GLY A 172 0.37 -22.47 -22.69
CA GLY A 172 0.65 -23.43 -21.62
C GLY A 172 2.01 -23.25 -20.96
N SER A 173 2.89 -22.45 -21.57
CA SER A 173 4.26 -22.20 -21.09
C SER A 173 4.70 -20.75 -21.31
N PHE A 174 5.73 -20.31 -20.59
CA PHE A 174 6.33 -18.99 -20.78
C PHE A 174 6.92 -18.81 -22.18
N SER A 175 7.49 -19.88 -22.77
CA SER A 175 7.99 -19.89 -24.14
C SER A 175 6.88 -19.67 -25.17
N GLU A 176 5.72 -20.29 -24.98
CA GLU A 176 4.56 -20.08 -25.85
C GLU A 176 4.02 -18.66 -25.70
N PHE A 177 3.84 -18.17 -24.47
CA PHE A 177 3.38 -16.80 -24.22
C PHE A 177 4.32 -15.77 -24.87
N SER A 178 5.62 -15.95 -24.75
CA SER A 178 6.63 -15.08 -25.39
C SER A 178 6.42 -14.94 -26.91
N ARG A 179 6.05 -16.03 -27.59
CA ARG A 179 5.77 -16.00 -29.04
C ARG A 179 4.46 -15.29 -29.38
N LEU A 180 3.51 -15.23 -28.44
CA LEU A 180 2.23 -14.58 -28.64
C LEU A 180 2.31 -13.07 -28.41
N VAL A 181 3.23 -12.59 -27.58
CA VAL A 181 3.36 -11.17 -27.23
C VAL A 181 3.47 -10.24 -28.46
N PRO A 182 4.27 -10.53 -29.49
CA PRO A 182 4.32 -9.69 -30.70
C PRO A 182 2.99 -9.60 -31.46
N LEU A 183 2.11 -10.60 -31.30
CA LEU A 183 0.80 -10.69 -31.96
C LEU A 183 -0.27 -9.85 -31.25
N LEU A 184 0.00 -9.39 -30.01
CA LEU A 184 -0.99 -8.64 -29.23
C LEU A 184 -1.31 -7.24 -29.78
N GLY A 185 -0.50 -6.75 -30.70
CA GLY A 185 -0.66 -5.42 -31.26
C GLY A 185 -0.55 -4.31 -30.23
N GLY A 186 0.45 -3.43 -30.37
CA GLY A 186 0.68 -2.32 -29.48
C GLY A 186 1.42 -2.70 -28.19
N ARG A 187 1.87 -1.66 -27.51
CA ARG A 187 2.69 -1.76 -26.28
C ARG A 187 1.80 -1.74 -25.04
N ARG A 188 2.16 -2.47 -24.01
CA ARG A 188 1.37 -2.62 -22.79
C ARG A 188 2.23 -2.58 -21.54
N VAL A 189 1.65 -2.18 -20.44
CA VAL A 189 2.28 -2.26 -19.12
C VAL A 189 1.68 -3.44 -18.37
N LEU A 190 2.54 -4.33 -17.89
CA LEU A 190 2.15 -5.49 -17.09
C LEU A 190 2.76 -5.39 -15.69
N ILE A 191 1.92 -5.20 -14.69
CA ILE A 191 2.32 -5.14 -13.29
C ILE A 191 2.07 -6.50 -12.67
N LEU A 192 3.17 -7.16 -12.26
CA LEU A 192 3.12 -8.47 -11.62
C LEU A 192 3.41 -8.32 -10.12
N GLU A 193 2.46 -8.66 -9.28
CA GLU A 193 2.57 -8.56 -7.84
C GLU A 193 2.79 -9.94 -7.21
N ASN A 194 3.56 -9.98 -6.12
CA ASN A 194 3.95 -11.19 -5.41
C ASN A 194 4.73 -12.18 -6.28
N ALA A 195 5.67 -11.68 -7.07
CA ALA A 195 6.47 -12.51 -7.98
C ALA A 195 7.22 -13.63 -7.25
N GLU A 196 7.44 -13.53 -5.95
CA GLU A 196 7.99 -14.60 -5.11
C GLU A 196 7.16 -15.88 -5.13
N GLN A 197 5.89 -15.82 -5.52
CA GLN A 197 5.04 -17.01 -5.65
C GLN A 197 5.45 -17.92 -6.82
N LEU A 198 6.22 -17.41 -7.77
CA LEU A 198 6.81 -18.21 -8.83
C LEU A 198 7.92 -19.13 -8.31
N PHE A 199 8.58 -18.72 -7.23
CA PHE A 199 9.58 -19.53 -6.55
C PHE A 199 8.90 -20.51 -5.60
N VAL A 200 8.89 -21.77 -5.97
CA VAL A 200 8.41 -22.86 -5.12
C VAL A 200 9.62 -23.58 -4.52
N ARG A 201 9.56 -23.92 -3.24
CA ARG A 201 10.63 -24.66 -2.55
C ARG A 201 10.66 -26.13 -2.99
N THR A 202 10.83 -26.35 -4.28
CA THR A 202 11.03 -27.68 -4.93
C THR A 202 12.32 -27.61 -5.73
N PRO A 203 12.91 -28.76 -6.11
CA PRO A 203 14.11 -28.77 -6.96
C PRO A 203 13.97 -27.92 -8.24
N ASP A 204 12.78 -27.89 -8.84
CA ASP A 204 12.50 -27.12 -10.07
C ASP A 204 12.04 -25.67 -9.81
N GLY A 205 11.94 -25.24 -8.56
CA GLY A 205 11.40 -23.92 -8.22
C GLY A 205 12.26 -22.76 -8.73
N LEU A 206 13.58 -22.89 -8.68
CA LEU A 206 14.50 -21.92 -9.26
C LEU A 206 14.40 -21.87 -10.79
N ARG A 207 14.25 -23.03 -11.44
CA ARG A 207 14.08 -23.11 -12.89
C ARG A 207 12.87 -22.33 -13.36
N ARG A 208 11.72 -22.49 -12.71
CA ARG A 208 10.51 -21.74 -13.09
C ARG A 208 10.72 -20.22 -12.97
N MET A 209 11.39 -19.78 -11.91
CA MET A 209 11.72 -18.35 -11.77
C MET A 209 12.69 -17.92 -12.87
N GLN A 210 13.66 -18.76 -13.25
CA GLN A 210 14.57 -18.48 -14.36
C GLN A 210 13.80 -18.34 -15.67
N ASP A 211 12.93 -19.30 -16.00
CA ASP A 211 12.12 -19.28 -17.20
C ASP A 211 11.22 -18.05 -17.28
N PHE A 212 10.70 -17.59 -16.14
CA PHE A 212 9.97 -16.32 -16.04
C PHE A 212 10.88 -15.10 -16.30
N LEU A 213 12.08 -15.07 -15.75
CA LEU A 213 13.02 -13.96 -15.97
C LEU A 213 13.47 -13.91 -17.43
N ASP A 214 13.61 -15.05 -18.08
CA ASP A 214 13.91 -15.14 -19.52
C ASP A 214 12.72 -14.64 -20.36
N LEU A 215 11.47 -14.92 -19.94
CA LEU A 215 10.28 -14.33 -20.54
C LEU A 215 10.30 -12.79 -20.43
N VAL A 216 10.62 -12.24 -19.26
CA VAL A 216 10.71 -10.79 -19.06
C VAL A 216 11.67 -10.18 -20.08
N ARG A 217 12.88 -10.75 -20.22
CA ARG A 217 13.90 -10.28 -21.19
C ARG A 217 13.51 -10.47 -22.65
N ALA A 218 12.79 -11.54 -22.95
CA ALA A 218 12.35 -11.82 -24.33
C ALA A 218 11.27 -10.84 -24.81
N THR A 219 10.51 -10.23 -23.90
CA THR A 219 9.30 -9.46 -24.22
C THR A 219 9.32 -8.00 -23.73
N ASP A 220 10.43 -7.53 -23.18
CA ASP A 220 10.57 -6.18 -22.58
C ASP A 220 10.53 -5.01 -23.59
N ASP A 221 10.49 -5.29 -24.88
CA ASP A 221 10.23 -4.31 -25.94
C ASP A 221 8.74 -4.01 -26.13
N ALA A 222 7.90 -5.03 -26.05
CA ALA A 222 6.45 -4.94 -26.20
C ALA A 222 5.71 -4.77 -24.89
N LEU A 223 6.21 -5.39 -23.80
CA LEU A 223 5.65 -5.34 -22.45
C LEU A 223 6.59 -4.60 -21.50
N LEU A 224 6.10 -3.50 -20.90
CA LEU A 224 6.79 -2.94 -19.74
C LEU A 224 6.47 -3.80 -18.51
N TRP A 225 7.39 -4.64 -18.12
CA TRP A 225 7.28 -5.42 -16.91
C TRP A 225 7.57 -4.56 -15.67
N VAL A 226 6.62 -4.52 -14.75
CA VAL A 226 6.78 -3.94 -13.41
C VAL A 226 6.58 -5.05 -12.41
N VAL A 227 7.67 -5.60 -11.89
CA VAL A 227 7.65 -6.79 -11.02
C VAL A 227 7.81 -6.36 -9.57
N LEU A 228 6.84 -6.71 -8.73
CA LEU A 228 6.86 -6.45 -7.29
C LEU A 228 7.20 -7.73 -6.54
N ILE A 229 8.23 -7.67 -5.71
CA ILE A 229 8.71 -8.84 -4.96
C ILE A 229 8.97 -8.48 -3.50
N ALA A 230 8.82 -9.46 -2.61
CA ALA A 230 9.16 -9.32 -1.20
C ALA A 230 10.69 -9.29 -1.00
N ALA A 231 11.19 -8.43 -0.08
CA ALA A 231 12.61 -8.24 0.14
C ALA A 231 13.37 -9.54 0.48
N PRO A 232 12.88 -10.44 1.35
CA PRO A 232 13.59 -11.70 1.63
C PRO A 232 13.73 -12.61 0.41
N ALA A 233 12.70 -12.65 -0.44
CA ALA A 233 12.74 -13.44 -1.68
C ALA A 233 13.70 -12.82 -2.70
N ALA A 234 13.71 -11.50 -2.83
CA ALA A 234 14.65 -10.81 -3.70
C ALA A 234 16.10 -11.10 -3.30
N THR A 235 16.43 -11.02 -2.02
CA THR A 235 17.79 -11.34 -1.51
C THR A 235 18.23 -12.76 -1.88
N LEU A 236 17.34 -13.74 -1.72
CA LEU A 236 17.61 -15.12 -2.13
C LEU A 236 17.85 -15.23 -3.64
N LEU A 237 16.97 -14.64 -4.45
CA LEU A 237 17.05 -14.71 -5.90
C LEU A 237 18.21 -13.90 -6.49
N GLU A 238 18.65 -12.85 -5.81
CA GLU A 238 19.88 -12.13 -6.15
C GLU A 238 21.10 -13.02 -6.04
N THR A 239 21.14 -13.83 -4.99
CA THR A 239 22.25 -14.78 -4.77
C THR A 239 22.21 -15.92 -5.79
N CYS A 240 21.02 -16.52 -6.01
CA CYS A 240 20.88 -17.72 -6.82
C CYS A 240 20.82 -17.44 -8.33
N LEU A 241 20.15 -16.36 -8.76
CA LEU A 241 19.81 -16.08 -10.15
C LEU A 241 20.33 -14.73 -10.65
N LYS A 242 21.05 -13.98 -9.82
CA LYS A 242 21.47 -12.60 -10.15
C LYS A 242 20.30 -11.73 -10.62
N LEU A 243 19.19 -11.82 -9.91
CA LEU A 243 17.89 -11.18 -10.23
C LEU A 243 18.00 -9.74 -10.78
N PRO A 244 18.84 -8.83 -10.25
CA PRO A 244 18.95 -7.46 -10.78
C PRO A 244 19.37 -7.36 -12.25
N MET A 245 20.05 -8.37 -12.78
CA MET A 245 20.56 -8.36 -14.16
C MET A 245 19.45 -8.45 -15.22
N TYR A 246 18.24 -8.81 -14.82
CA TYR A 246 17.08 -8.94 -15.71
C TYR A 246 16.26 -7.66 -15.82
N PHE A 247 16.59 -6.63 -15.03
CA PHE A 247 15.82 -5.40 -14.94
C PHE A 247 16.71 -4.19 -15.23
N GLY A 248 16.19 -3.24 -16.01
CA GLY A 248 16.91 -1.98 -16.28
C GLY A 248 16.98 -1.09 -15.05
N GLN A 249 16.06 -1.26 -14.09
CA GLN A 249 16.04 -0.52 -12.83
C GLN A 249 15.52 -1.39 -11.70
N VAL A 250 16.17 -1.30 -10.55
CA VAL A 250 15.72 -1.89 -9.29
C VAL A 250 15.44 -0.78 -8.29
N VAL A 251 14.20 -0.72 -7.80
CA VAL A 251 13.77 0.23 -6.76
C VAL A 251 13.54 -0.55 -5.47
N ARG A 252 14.34 -0.25 -4.45
CA ARG A 252 14.18 -0.84 -3.13
C ARG A 252 13.39 0.12 -2.26
N VAL A 253 12.25 -0.35 -1.76
CA VAL A 253 11.40 0.40 -0.83
C VAL A 253 11.91 0.12 0.58
N PRO A 254 12.55 1.10 1.24
CA PRO A 254 13.09 0.91 2.57
C PRO A 254 11.99 0.89 3.63
N ALA A 255 12.37 0.53 4.84
CA ALA A 255 11.61 0.85 6.04
C ALA A 255 11.51 2.38 6.19
N GLU A 256 10.34 2.87 6.58
CA GLU A 256 10.10 4.29 6.71
C GLU A 256 10.46 4.80 8.12
N THR A 257 10.82 6.08 8.20
CA THR A 257 11.13 6.72 9.48
C THR A 257 9.86 6.99 10.29
N GLY A 258 10.00 7.10 11.61
CA GLY A 258 8.90 7.45 12.51
C GLY A 258 8.24 8.78 12.12
N THR A 259 9.02 9.78 11.72
CA THR A 259 8.51 11.07 11.25
C THR A 259 7.66 10.96 9.97
N PHE A 260 8.05 10.08 9.04
CA PHE A 260 7.25 9.80 7.85
C PHE A 260 5.93 9.12 8.23
N ILE A 261 5.97 8.12 9.10
CA ILE A 261 4.80 7.37 9.59
C ILE A 261 3.85 8.32 10.32
N GLU A 262 4.36 9.15 11.22
CA GLU A 262 3.57 10.17 11.94
C GLU A 262 2.87 11.13 10.97
N THR A 263 3.61 11.70 10.03
CA THR A 263 3.06 12.61 9.02
C THR A 263 1.96 11.95 8.21
N MET A 264 2.16 10.71 7.79
CA MET A 264 1.18 9.93 7.03
C MET A 264 -0.08 9.66 7.86
N ILE A 265 0.06 9.25 9.11
CA ILE A 265 -1.06 8.98 10.00
C ILE A 265 -1.84 10.27 10.31
N ARG A 266 -1.14 11.33 10.68
CA ARG A 266 -1.78 12.63 10.99
C ARG A 266 -2.49 13.22 9.78
N SER A 267 -1.95 13.09 8.56
CA SER A 267 -2.62 13.57 7.35
C SER A 267 -3.93 12.81 7.08
N ARG A 268 -3.93 11.49 7.24
CA ARG A 268 -5.15 10.66 7.11
C ARG A 268 -6.16 10.95 8.22
N HIS A 269 -5.66 11.10 9.46
CA HIS A 269 -6.51 11.45 10.60
C HIS A 269 -7.21 12.80 10.40
N ARG A 270 -6.49 13.82 9.91
CA ARG A 270 -7.05 15.16 9.64
C ARG A 270 -8.25 15.11 8.69
N VAL A 271 -8.19 14.25 7.68
CA VAL A 271 -9.29 14.07 6.71
C VAL A 271 -10.53 13.44 7.37
N SER A 272 -10.36 12.71 8.45
CA SER A 272 -11.49 12.09 9.16
C SER A 272 -12.39 13.10 9.89
N GLY A 273 -11.88 14.28 10.20
CA GLY A 273 -12.61 15.30 10.97
C GLY A 273 -12.73 15.02 12.47
N PHE A 274 -12.18 13.90 12.98
CA PHE A 274 -12.21 13.59 14.42
C PHE A 274 -11.14 14.38 15.17
N GLY A 275 -11.40 14.72 16.43
CA GLY A 275 -10.39 15.19 17.36
C GLY A 275 -9.39 14.07 17.69
N LEU A 276 -8.19 14.42 18.14
CA LEU A 276 -7.15 13.47 18.50
C LEU A 276 -6.62 13.80 19.90
N ARG A 277 -6.68 12.82 20.78
CA ARG A 277 -6.10 12.89 22.12
C ARG A 277 -5.21 11.69 22.36
N PHE A 278 -4.08 11.92 23.00
CA PHE A 278 -3.18 10.87 23.45
C PHE A 278 -3.27 10.70 24.96
N LYS A 279 -3.44 9.47 25.41
CA LYS A 279 -3.42 9.17 26.83
C LYS A 279 -1.97 9.11 27.30
N ALA A 280 -1.64 9.95 28.30
CA ALA A 280 -0.33 9.93 28.90
C ALA A 280 -0.04 8.55 29.53
N ARG A 281 1.18 8.03 29.34
CA ARG A 281 1.63 6.82 29.96
C ARG A 281 1.68 6.98 31.48
N ARG A 282 1.03 6.10 32.21
CA ARG A 282 1.17 6.08 33.68
C ARG A 282 2.59 5.67 34.04
N ALA A 283 3.41 6.61 34.48
CA ALA A 283 4.73 6.29 35.01
C ALA A 283 4.58 5.29 36.17
N PRO A 284 5.40 4.21 36.22
CA PRO A 284 5.40 3.30 37.34
C PRO A 284 5.57 4.06 38.66
N ALA A 285 4.81 3.69 39.69
CA ALA A 285 4.79 4.40 40.98
C ALA A 285 6.19 4.59 41.60
N LEU A 286 7.12 3.67 41.35
CA LEU A 286 8.51 3.75 41.77
C LEU A 286 9.34 4.84 41.07
N GLN A 287 9.03 5.22 39.85
CA GLN A 287 9.71 6.32 39.15
C GLN A 287 9.25 7.69 39.64
N ARG A 288 8.01 7.81 40.13
CA ARG A 288 7.47 9.05 40.71
C ARG A 288 8.20 9.45 42.02
N LEU A 289 8.70 8.46 42.76
CA LEU A 289 9.39 8.70 44.03
C LEU A 289 10.89 9.05 43.87
N ARG A 290 11.49 8.86 42.71
CA ARG A 290 12.95 9.04 42.48
C ARG A 290 13.34 10.30 41.71
N ARG A 291 12.39 11.09 41.16
CA ARG A 291 12.72 12.33 40.48
C ARG A 291 12.56 13.54 41.42
N PRO A 292 13.64 14.25 41.77
CA PRO A 292 13.50 15.58 42.35
C PRO A 292 12.86 16.51 41.28
N PHE A 293 11.89 17.31 41.72
CA PHE A 293 11.24 18.33 40.90
C PHE A 293 12.27 19.34 40.40
N THR A 294 12.78 19.16 39.20
CA THR A 294 13.54 20.18 38.50
C THR A 294 12.64 20.81 37.43
N ARG A 295 12.63 22.12 37.39
CA ARG A 295 11.76 22.99 36.55
C ARG A 295 11.98 22.83 35.02
N ALA A 296 12.89 21.90 34.62
CA ALA A 296 13.25 21.60 33.23
C ALA A 296 12.58 20.36 32.66
N ASP A 297 11.87 19.58 33.47
CA ASP A 297 11.17 18.37 33.00
C ASP A 297 9.78 18.73 32.48
N MET A 298 9.72 19.37 31.30
CA MET A 298 8.53 19.27 30.47
C MET A 298 8.36 17.79 30.13
N LEU A 299 7.29 17.17 30.64
CA LEU A 299 6.92 15.83 30.26
C LEU A 299 6.81 15.83 28.72
N PRO A 300 7.47 14.88 28.04
CA PRO A 300 7.37 14.79 26.57
C PRO A 300 5.89 14.70 26.19
N ASP A 301 5.55 15.25 25.04
CA ASP A 301 4.20 15.16 24.51
C ASP A 301 3.81 13.66 24.42
N PRO A 302 2.69 13.25 25.06
CA PRO A 302 2.23 11.87 24.97
C PRO A 302 2.10 11.36 23.53
N GLY A 303 1.85 12.26 22.58
CA GLY A 303 1.81 11.95 21.16
C GLY A 303 3.19 11.60 20.60
N GLU A 304 4.23 12.34 20.95
CA GLU A 304 5.60 12.08 20.53
C GLU A 304 6.09 10.72 21.07
N GLU A 305 5.88 10.46 22.36
CA GLU A 305 6.23 9.18 22.97
C GLU A 305 5.54 8.02 22.24
N TRP A 306 4.26 8.19 21.91
CA TRP A 306 3.47 7.17 21.23
C TRP A 306 4.03 6.86 19.83
N PHE A 307 4.39 7.87 19.04
CA PHE A 307 4.96 7.67 17.72
C PHE A 307 6.37 7.05 17.76
N VAL A 308 7.18 7.36 18.76
CA VAL A 308 8.48 6.69 18.99
C VAL A 308 8.28 5.21 19.28
N ASP A 309 7.31 4.85 20.11
CA ASP A 309 7.01 3.45 20.40
C ASP A 309 6.42 2.75 19.16
N LEU A 310 5.56 3.43 18.39
CA LEU A 310 5.04 2.90 17.12
C LEU A 310 6.15 2.57 16.13
N GLU A 311 7.13 3.45 15.96
CA GLU A 311 8.28 3.22 15.07
C GLU A 311 9.03 1.95 15.46
N ARG A 312 9.30 1.77 16.76
CA ARG A 312 9.97 0.57 17.27
C ARG A 312 9.18 -0.70 17.00
N MET A 313 7.85 -0.65 17.20
CA MET A 313 6.98 -1.82 17.02
C MET A 313 6.82 -2.24 15.57
N CYS A 314 6.68 -1.28 14.66
CA CYS A 314 6.47 -1.57 13.24
C CYS A 314 7.76 -1.66 12.44
N ALA A 315 8.92 -1.34 13.05
CA ALA A 315 10.23 -1.33 12.38
C ALA A 315 10.19 -0.62 11.00
N GLY A 316 9.43 0.47 10.90
CA GLY A 316 9.26 1.23 9.66
C GLY A 316 8.30 0.63 8.64
N ASN A 317 7.57 -0.44 8.97
CA ASN A 317 6.58 -1.05 8.08
C ASN A 317 5.26 -0.28 8.12
N LEU A 318 4.89 0.32 6.98
CA LEU A 318 3.71 1.18 6.89
C LEU A 318 2.40 0.44 7.21
N ARG A 319 2.26 -0.81 6.76
CA ARG A 319 1.05 -1.60 7.03
C ARG A 319 0.90 -1.88 8.51
N GLN A 320 1.96 -2.34 9.16
CA GLN A 320 1.96 -2.60 10.59
C GLN A 320 1.69 -1.32 11.38
N ALA A 321 2.26 -0.18 10.98
CA ALA A 321 1.99 1.10 11.61
C ALA A 321 0.50 1.49 11.55
N LEU A 322 -0.15 1.30 10.40
CA LEU A 322 -1.58 1.57 10.24
C LEU A 322 -2.45 0.60 11.05
N ASP A 323 -2.07 -0.67 11.13
CA ASP A 323 -2.78 -1.67 11.93
C ASP A 323 -2.66 -1.36 13.43
N TYR A 324 -1.46 -1.03 13.93
CA TYR A 324 -1.26 -0.61 15.31
C TYR A 324 -2.03 0.66 15.65
N TRP A 325 -2.05 1.63 14.72
CA TRP A 325 -2.86 2.83 14.88
C TRP A 325 -4.33 2.50 15.09
N LEU A 326 -4.93 1.70 14.20
CA LEU A 326 -6.32 1.30 14.31
C LEU A 326 -6.63 0.51 15.59
N LEU A 327 -5.71 -0.35 16.02
CA LEU A 327 -5.87 -1.15 17.23
C LEU A 327 -5.80 -0.29 18.50
N SER A 328 -5.03 0.80 18.47
CA SER A 328 -4.86 1.71 19.61
C SER A 328 -5.97 2.76 19.71
N ALA A 329 -6.66 3.03 18.61
CA ALA A 329 -7.70 4.06 18.56
C ALA A 329 -8.99 3.61 19.26
N ARG A 330 -9.57 4.48 20.08
CA ARG A 330 -10.85 4.30 20.74
C ARG A 330 -11.67 5.57 20.56
N LEU A 331 -13.00 5.43 20.47
CA LEU A 331 -13.88 6.58 20.58
C LEU A 331 -13.96 6.96 22.06
N ASP A 332 -13.71 8.24 22.33
CA ASP A 332 -13.91 8.86 23.64
C ASP A 332 -15.37 9.38 23.63
N VAL A 333 -16.27 8.65 24.27
CA VAL A 333 -17.71 8.94 24.32
C VAL A 333 -18.06 9.63 25.61
#